data_c561853ddd3a3f4096a3aca87b2893d4
#
_entry.id   c561853ddd3a3f4096a3aca87b2893d4
#
_cell.length_a   1.000
_cell.length_b   1.000
_cell.length_c   1.000
_cell.angle_alpha   90.00
_cell.angle_beta   90.00
_cell.angle_gamma   90.00
#
_symmetry.space_group_name_H-M   'P 1'
#
loop_
_entity.id
_entity.type
_entity.pdbx_description
1 polymer ?
#
loop_
_entity_poly.entity_id
_entity_poly.type
_entity_poly.pdbx_seq_one_letter_code
_entity_poly.pdbx_strand_id
1 'polypeptide(L)'
;MSDSTPASPAPTPSSDPNLLRILFLGDIVGEPGRKGVSVVLPMLKDELKVDFAIVNGENSAGGRGITPKIAISLMRCGAAVITTGDHIWDQKEIVSFMKDEPRLLRPINYPEGTPGYGSIVLETAKGKVGVINLQGRVFMAQQLENPFPVIKAAVEEMRKETPIIFIDFHAEATSEKVAMGWHLDGQVSAIVGTHTHVPTADERVLPKGTAYQSDAGMCGPIDSVIGSQIEPVLERFHTMRPARFGVGSGAVRINGALITVDPSTGRALSIERITRHWHD
;
A
#
# COMPACT_ATOMS: atom_id res chain seq x y z
N MET A 1 -28.41 -3.85 33.58
CA MET A 1 -28.37 -5.03 32.72
C MET A 1 -27.77 -4.55 31.40
N SER A 2 -26.48 -4.81 31.18
CA SER A 2 -25.76 -4.40 29.96
C SER A 2 -25.99 -5.48 28.90
N ASP A 3 -26.73 -5.11 27.89
CA ASP A 3 -27.00 -5.95 26.72
C ASP A 3 -25.72 -5.99 25.86
N SER A 4 -24.91 -7.01 26.09
CA SER A 4 -23.71 -7.26 25.26
C SER A 4 -24.14 -8.07 24.03
N THR A 5 -24.53 -7.38 22.98
CA THR A 5 -24.69 -8.03 21.67
C THR A 5 -23.32 -8.57 21.23
N PRO A 6 -23.17 -9.86 20.94
CA PRO A 6 -21.89 -10.39 20.46
C PRO A 6 -21.57 -9.77 19.11
N ALA A 7 -20.30 -9.39 18.92
CA ALA A 7 -19.80 -8.89 17.64
C ALA A 7 -20.12 -9.91 16.55
N SER A 8 -20.72 -9.46 15.45
CA SER A 8 -20.94 -10.29 14.26
C SER A 8 -19.62 -10.91 13.81
N PRO A 9 -19.60 -12.20 13.44
CA PRO A 9 -18.43 -12.81 12.84
C PRO A 9 -18.07 -12.05 11.57
N ALA A 10 -16.76 -11.88 11.33
CA ALA A 10 -16.26 -11.27 10.11
C ALA A 10 -16.88 -11.95 8.88
N PRO A 11 -17.36 -11.22 7.88
CA PRO A 11 -17.98 -11.80 6.69
C PRO A 11 -16.97 -12.72 6.00
N THR A 12 -17.39 -13.96 5.76
CA THR A 12 -16.62 -14.90 4.94
C THR A 12 -16.45 -14.28 3.53
N PRO A 13 -15.23 -14.31 2.93
CA PRO A 13 -15.01 -13.74 1.61
C PRO A 13 -16.07 -14.26 0.63
N SER A 14 -16.78 -13.36 -0.05
CA SER A 14 -17.80 -13.72 -1.03
C SER A 14 -17.19 -14.64 -2.09
N SER A 15 -17.76 -15.80 -2.33
CA SER A 15 -17.32 -16.74 -3.38
C SER A 15 -17.82 -16.37 -4.76
N ASP A 16 -18.47 -15.22 -4.94
CA ASP A 16 -18.98 -14.77 -6.23
C ASP A 16 -17.82 -14.53 -7.22
N PRO A 17 -17.75 -15.29 -8.34
CA PRO A 17 -16.69 -15.16 -9.33
C PRO A 17 -16.74 -13.85 -10.11
N ASN A 18 -17.84 -13.12 -10.07
CA ASN A 18 -18.01 -11.85 -10.78
C ASN A 18 -17.40 -10.67 -10.02
N LEU A 19 -17.14 -10.81 -8.72
CA LEU A 19 -16.52 -9.77 -7.90
C LEU A 19 -15.02 -9.69 -8.15
N LEU A 20 -14.49 -8.47 -8.20
CA LEU A 20 -13.06 -8.22 -8.38
C LEU A 20 -12.37 -8.18 -7.02
N ARG A 21 -11.25 -8.91 -6.89
CA ARG A 21 -10.44 -8.98 -5.68
C ARG A 21 -9.11 -8.29 -5.87
N ILE A 22 -8.90 -7.20 -5.13
CA ILE A 22 -7.65 -6.45 -5.09
C ILE A 22 -6.91 -6.85 -3.82
N LEU A 23 -5.69 -7.36 -3.96
CA LEU A 23 -4.77 -7.56 -2.84
C LEU A 23 -3.77 -6.41 -2.83
N PHE A 24 -3.66 -5.73 -1.70
CA PHE A 24 -2.62 -4.76 -1.44
C PHE A 24 -1.67 -5.29 -0.35
N LEU A 25 -0.37 -5.26 -0.60
CA LEU A 25 0.66 -5.54 0.41
C LEU A 25 1.37 -4.23 0.76
N GLY A 26 1.48 -3.96 2.07
CA GLY A 26 2.11 -2.74 2.57
C GLY A 26 3.63 -2.71 2.42
N ASP A 27 4.27 -1.74 3.05
CA ASP A 27 5.68 -1.38 2.88
C ASP A 27 6.64 -2.58 2.94
N ILE A 28 7.27 -2.93 1.81
CA ILE A 28 8.24 -4.03 1.74
C ILE A 28 9.58 -3.53 2.28
N VAL A 29 10.05 -4.10 3.40
CA VAL A 29 11.27 -3.67 4.08
C VAL A 29 12.44 -4.63 3.83
N GLY A 30 13.42 -4.15 3.09
CA GLY A 30 14.70 -4.79 2.88
C GLY A 30 14.65 -6.18 2.20
N GLU A 31 15.72 -6.93 2.33
CA GLU A 31 15.82 -8.27 1.77
C GLU A 31 14.84 -9.27 2.41
N PRO A 32 14.65 -9.29 3.74
CA PRO A 32 13.69 -10.21 4.36
C PRO A 32 12.27 -10.00 3.83
N GLY A 33 11.81 -8.75 3.75
CA GLY A 33 10.49 -8.43 3.19
C GLY A 33 10.32 -8.87 1.74
N ARG A 34 11.35 -8.64 0.90
CA ARG A 34 11.32 -9.09 -0.52
C ARG A 34 11.26 -10.61 -0.64
N LYS A 35 12.05 -11.35 0.15
CA LYS A 35 12.02 -12.83 0.15
C LYS A 35 10.64 -13.32 0.56
N GLY A 36 10.11 -12.83 1.68
CA GLY A 36 8.77 -13.21 2.14
C GLY A 36 7.68 -12.92 1.11
N VAL A 37 7.67 -11.71 0.53
CA VAL A 37 6.70 -11.34 -0.51
C VAL A 37 6.84 -12.23 -1.75
N SER A 38 8.05 -12.56 -2.18
CA SER A 38 8.27 -13.41 -3.37
C SER A 38 7.68 -14.80 -3.25
N VAL A 39 7.57 -15.33 -2.03
CA VAL A 39 6.97 -16.64 -1.74
C VAL A 39 5.47 -16.49 -1.46
N VAL A 40 5.10 -15.54 -0.61
CA VAL A 40 3.74 -15.44 -0.07
C VAL A 40 2.76 -14.81 -1.08
N LEU A 41 3.20 -13.86 -1.92
CA LEU A 41 2.30 -13.21 -2.88
C LEU A 41 1.68 -14.18 -3.89
N PRO A 42 2.44 -15.09 -4.56
CA PRO A 42 1.83 -16.09 -5.44
C PRO A 42 0.85 -17.01 -4.71
N MET A 43 1.19 -17.44 -3.48
CA MET A 43 0.31 -18.28 -2.66
C MET A 43 -1.00 -17.57 -2.32
N LEU A 44 -0.94 -16.30 -1.89
CA LEU A 44 -2.12 -15.51 -1.59
C LEU A 44 -2.99 -15.28 -2.83
N LYS A 45 -2.38 -15.08 -3.99
CA LYS A 45 -3.12 -14.94 -5.24
C LYS A 45 -3.96 -16.17 -5.55
N ASP A 46 -3.41 -17.35 -5.36
CA ASP A 46 -4.11 -18.61 -5.59
C ASP A 46 -5.15 -18.90 -4.50
N GLU A 47 -4.76 -18.74 -3.22
CA GLU A 47 -5.63 -18.99 -2.06
C GLU A 47 -6.87 -18.08 -2.06
N LEU A 48 -6.64 -16.78 -2.25
CA LEU A 48 -7.67 -15.74 -2.14
C LEU A 48 -8.32 -15.40 -3.50
N LYS A 49 -7.93 -16.09 -4.59
CA LYS A 49 -8.44 -15.82 -5.95
C LYS A 49 -8.30 -14.35 -6.33
N VAL A 50 -7.10 -13.80 -6.12
CA VAL A 50 -6.79 -12.39 -6.37
C VAL A 50 -6.73 -12.10 -7.87
N ASP A 51 -7.51 -11.12 -8.31
CA ASP A 51 -7.52 -10.66 -9.70
C ASP A 51 -6.43 -9.62 -9.98
N PHE A 52 -6.13 -8.78 -8.97
CA PHE A 52 -5.20 -7.67 -9.12
C PHE A 52 -4.37 -7.47 -7.83
N ALA A 53 -3.06 -7.50 -7.95
CA ALA A 53 -2.16 -7.36 -6.80
C ALA A 53 -1.32 -6.08 -6.91
N ILE A 54 -1.33 -5.28 -5.83
CA ILE A 54 -0.54 -4.06 -5.67
C ILE A 54 0.40 -4.27 -4.48
N VAL A 55 1.62 -3.79 -4.57
CA VAL A 55 2.58 -3.84 -3.45
C VAL A 55 3.25 -2.48 -3.26
N ASN A 56 3.47 -2.06 -2.01
CA ASN A 56 4.31 -0.90 -1.75
C ASN A 56 5.78 -1.33 -1.64
N GLY A 57 6.61 -0.87 -2.58
CA GLY A 57 8.02 -1.25 -2.70
C GLY A 57 9.00 -0.25 -2.12
N GLU A 58 8.54 0.78 -1.41
CA GLU A 58 9.33 1.94 -1.01
C GLU A 58 10.61 1.60 -0.24
N ASN A 59 10.56 0.66 0.71
CA ASN A 59 11.67 0.34 1.60
C ASN A 59 12.42 -0.95 1.20
N SER A 60 12.20 -1.41 -0.03
CA SER A 60 12.69 -2.72 -0.48
C SER A 60 14.20 -2.81 -0.73
N ALA A 61 14.89 -1.69 -1.02
CA ALA A 61 16.33 -1.65 -1.25
C ALA A 61 17.11 -1.35 0.04
N GLY A 62 17.35 -2.37 0.85
CA GLY A 62 18.12 -2.21 2.09
C GLY A 62 17.45 -1.33 3.14
N GLY A 63 16.11 -1.22 3.10
CA GLY A 63 15.30 -0.43 4.02
C GLY A 63 14.93 0.96 3.51
N ARG A 64 15.45 1.41 2.33
CA ARG A 64 15.15 2.73 1.76
C ARG A 64 15.22 2.72 0.22
N GLY A 65 14.13 3.13 -0.40
CA GLY A 65 14.00 3.16 -1.85
C GLY A 65 13.82 1.79 -2.51
N ILE A 66 13.78 1.78 -3.81
CA ILE A 66 13.66 0.61 -4.67
C ILE A 66 14.63 0.72 -5.85
N THR A 67 15.19 -0.41 -6.29
CA THR A 67 16.04 -0.46 -7.51
C THR A 67 15.27 -1.07 -8.68
N PRO A 68 15.70 -0.82 -9.95
CA PRO A 68 15.10 -1.45 -11.12
C PRO A 68 15.04 -2.98 -11.03
N LYS A 69 16.11 -3.61 -10.55
CA LYS A 69 16.19 -5.06 -10.37
C LYS A 69 15.14 -5.58 -9.39
N ILE A 70 14.91 -4.85 -8.29
CA ILE A 70 13.90 -5.20 -7.29
C ILE A 70 12.49 -5.02 -7.86
N ALA A 71 12.22 -3.90 -8.53
CA ALA A 71 10.93 -3.65 -9.16
C ALA A 71 10.56 -4.76 -10.17
N ILE A 72 11.48 -5.12 -11.06
CA ILE A 72 11.29 -6.23 -12.01
C ILE A 72 11.04 -7.55 -11.27
N SER A 73 11.75 -7.82 -10.18
CA SER A 73 11.54 -9.05 -9.38
C SER A 73 10.15 -9.11 -8.76
N LEU A 74 9.67 -8.01 -8.17
CA LEU A 74 8.32 -7.93 -7.57
C LEU A 74 7.23 -8.10 -8.63
N MET A 75 7.39 -7.50 -9.81
CA MET A 75 6.47 -7.70 -10.93
C MET A 75 6.43 -9.16 -11.41
N ARG A 76 7.59 -9.82 -11.46
CA ARG A 76 7.67 -11.26 -11.80
C ARG A 76 7.03 -12.17 -10.76
N CYS A 77 6.98 -11.76 -9.50
CA CYS A 77 6.26 -12.49 -8.44
C CYS A 77 4.74 -12.28 -8.52
N GLY A 78 4.25 -11.43 -9.42
CA GLY A 78 2.82 -11.24 -9.68
C GLY A 78 2.24 -9.92 -9.21
N ALA A 79 3.07 -8.94 -8.79
CA ALA A 79 2.62 -7.58 -8.59
C ALA A 79 2.25 -6.93 -9.94
N ALA A 80 1.01 -6.46 -10.07
CA ALA A 80 0.55 -5.73 -11.24
C ALA A 80 1.05 -4.28 -11.23
N VAL A 81 1.07 -3.65 -10.04
CA VAL A 81 1.54 -2.28 -9.81
C VAL A 81 2.38 -2.24 -8.54
N ILE A 82 3.42 -1.42 -8.54
CA ILE A 82 4.24 -1.11 -7.37
C ILE A 82 4.02 0.37 -7.05
N THR A 83 3.57 0.65 -5.82
CA THR A 83 3.51 2.00 -5.26
C THR A 83 4.76 2.27 -4.41
N THR A 84 4.98 3.52 -4.07
CA THR A 84 6.12 3.97 -3.27
C THR A 84 5.73 5.13 -2.33
N GLY A 85 6.68 5.87 -1.80
CA GLY A 85 6.44 7.02 -0.93
C GLY A 85 7.62 8.00 -0.91
N ASP A 86 8.00 8.46 0.28
CA ASP A 86 9.00 9.52 0.45
C ASP A 86 10.45 9.08 0.21
N HIS A 87 10.71 7.76 0.15
CA HIS A 87 12.04 7.21 -0.15
C HIS A 87 12.26 6.85 -1.63
N ILE A 88 11.33 7.16 -2.52
CA ILE A 88 11.42 6.74 -3.93
C ILE A 88 12.74 7.18 -4.61
N TRP A 89 13.33 8.29 -4.21
CA TRP A 89 14.55 8.83 -4.81
C TRP A 89 15.85 8.39 -4.12
N ASP A 90 15.79 7.57 -3.08
CA ASP A 90 16.98 7.15 -2.32
C ASP A 90 17.93 6.25 -3.13
N GLN A 91 17.43 5.62 -4.20
CA GLN A 91 18.23 4.84 -5.15
C GLN A 91 18.32 5.58 -6.49
N LYS A 92 19.50 6.14 -6.81
CA LYS A 92 19.69 7.02 -7.98
C LYS A 92 19.30 6.40 -9.31
N GLU A 93 19.51 5.10 -9.47
CA GLU A 93 19.23 4.35 -10.70
C GLU A 93 17.73 4.23 -11.03
N ILE A 94 16.85 4.49 -10.04
CA ILE A 94 15.42 4.40 -10.24
C ILE A 94 14.88 5.49 -11.16
N VAL A 95 15.51 6.66 -11.17
CA VAL A 95 15.07 7.84 -11.93
C VAL A 95 14.94 7.57 -13.42
N SER A 96 15.94 6.89 -14.01
CA SER A 96 15.87 6.52 -15.43
C SER A 96 14.86 5.43 -15.70
N PHE A 97 14.76 4.43 -14.82
CA PHE A 97 13.85 3.30 -14.96
C PHE A 97 12.37 3.71 -14.93
N MET A 98 12.01 4.64 -14.03
CA MET A 98 10.63 5.10 -13.88
C MET A 98 10.06 5.82 -15.10
N LYS A 99 10.90 6.34 -15.99
CA LYS A 99 10.44 6.99 -17.22
C LYS A 99 9.79 6.00 -18.18
N ASP A 100 10.25 4.74 -18.14
CA ASP A 100 9.87 3.70 -19.10
C ASP A 100 9.02 2.59 -18.47
N GLU A 101 8.85 2.58 -17.13
CA GLU A 101 8.04 1.58 -16.42
C GLU A 101 6.84 2.24 -15.70
N PRO A 102 5.69 2.34 -16.38
CA PRO A 102 4.50 3.01 -15.83
C PRO A 102 3.84 2.28 -14.67
N ARG A 103 4.20 1.01 -14.42
CA ARG A 103 3.66 0.22 -13.28
C ARG A 103 4.40 0.47 -11.97
N LEU A 104 5.48 1.25 -11.98
CA LEU A 104 6.15 1.74 -10.79
C LEU A 104 5.71 3.18 -10.55
N LEU A 105 4.91 3.40 -9.52
CA LEU A 105 4.32 4.71 -9.23
C LEU A 105 5.09 5.43 -8.13
N ARG A 106 5.33 6.73 -8.36
CA ARG A 106 5.68 7.69 -7.31
C ARG A 106 4.42 8.40 -6.81
N PRO A 107 4.45 9.08 -5.65
CA PRO A 107 3.36 9.95 -5.26
C PRO A 107 2.99 10.97 -6.35
N ILE A 108 1.68 11.06 -6.66
CA ILE A 108 1.17 11.89 -7.75
C ILE A 108 1.35 13.38 -7.49
N ASN A 109 1.39 13.77 -6.22
CA ASN A 109 1.50 15.16 -5.78
C ASN A 109 2.95 15.70 -5.74
N TYR A 110 3.92 15.04 -6.39
CA TYR A 110 5.18 15.67 -6.77
C TYR A 110 4.94 16.77 -7.81
N PRO A 111 5.79 17.82 -7.86
CA PRO A 111 5.67 18.89 -8.84
C PRO A 111 5.65 18.39 -10.30
N GLU A 112 5.02 19.16 -11.16
CA GLU A 112 5.02 18.89 -12.60
C GLU A 112 6.46 18.74 -13.15
N GLY A 113 6.66 17.84 -14.11
CA GLY A 113 7.97 17.52 -14.67
C GLY A 113 8.80 16.52 -13.86
N THR A 114 8.36 16.11 -12.67
CA THR A 114 9.01 15.03 -11.91
C THR A 114 8.95 13.71 -12.70
N PRO A 115 10.08 12.98 -12.87
CA PRO A 115 10.12 11.72 -13.61
C PRO A 115 9.15 10.67 -13.10
N GLY A 116 8.66 9.81 -14.00
CA GLY A 116 7.79 8.68 -13.67
C GLY A 116 6.31 9.07 -13.55
N TYR A 117 5.51 8.12 -13.15
CA TYR A 117 4.05 8.20 -13.15
C TYR A 117 3.52 8.20 -11.72
N GLY A 118 2.43 8.92 -11.47
CA GLY A 118 1.74 8.93 -10.16
C GLY A 118 0.48 8.07 -10.15
N SER A 119 0.02 7.65 -11.32
CA SER A 119 -1.17 6.82 -11.49
C SER A 119 -1.10 5.99 -12.77
N ILE A 120 -1.90 4.93 -12.82
CA ILE A 120 -2.04 4.06 -13.99
C ILE A 120 -3.42 3.40 -14.01
N VAL A 121 -3.91 3.09 -15.21
CA VAL A 121 -5.09 2.23 -15.42
C VAL A 121 -4.64 0.98 -16.16
N LEU A 122 -4.96 -0.20 -15.61
CA LEU A 122 -4.64 -1.50 -16.20
C LEU A 122 -5.90 -2.34 -16.39
N GLU A 123 -5.91 -3.16 -17.44
CA GLU A 123 -7.02 -4.07 -17.71
C GLU A 123 -6.90 -5.37 -16.92
N THR A 124 -8.04 -5.89 -16.49
CA THR A 124 -8.20 -7.24 -15.94
C THR A 124 -9.33 -7.95 -16.65
N ALA A 125 -9.49 -9.25 -16.41
CA ALA A 125 -10.62 -10.01 -16.95
C ALA A 125 -11.99 -9.49 -16.47
N LYS A 126 -12.02 -8.70 -15.37
CA LYS A 126 -13.26 -8.19 -14.75
C LYS A 126 -13.43 -6.67 -14.88
N GLY A 127 -12.63 -6.02 -15.70
CA GLY A 127 -12.68 -4.59 -15.95
C GLY A 127 -11.34 -3.89 -15.70
N LYS A 128 -11.32 -2.60 -15.96
CA LYS A 128 -10.15 -1.76 -15.75
C LYS A 128 -10.00 -1.41 -14.26
N VAL A 129 -8.76 -1.42 -13.76
CA VAL A 129 -8.41 -0.99 -12.39
C VAL A 129 -7.47 0.19 -12.48
N GLY A 130 -7.87 1.31 -11.89
CA GLY A 130 -7.04 2.47 -11.69
C GLY A 130 -6.29 2.39 -10.36
N VAL A 131 -5.00 2.75 -10.36
CA VAL A 131 -4.18 2.85 -9.15
C VAL A 131 -3.56 4.23 -9.09
N ILE A 132 -3.65 4.88 -7.93
CA ILE A 132 -3.03 6.17 -7.65
C ILE A 132 -2.14 6.02 -6.43
N ASN A 133 -0.91 6.50 -6.51
CA ASN A 133 -0.03 6.67 -5.35
C ASN A 133 -0.08 8.13 -4.91
N LEU A 134 -0.29 8.37 -3.63
CA LEU A 134 -0.43 9.71 -3.05
C LEU A 134 0.40 9.82 -1.78
N GLN A 135 0.99 10.98 -1.50
CA GLN A 135 1.70 11.22 -0.26
C GLN A 135 1.06 12.33 0.57
N GLY A 136 1.01 12.13 1.90
CA GLY A 136 0.60 13.14 2.86
C GLY A 136 1.66 14.23 3.05
N ARG A 137 1.33 15.21 3.91
CA ARG A 137 2.21 16.33 4.23
C ARG A 137 2.47 16.50 5.71
N VAL A 138 1.51 16.08 6.54
CA VAL A 138 1.59 16.29 8.00
C VAL A 138 2.67 15.36 8.57
N PHE A 139 3.69 15.96 9.17
CA PHE A 139 4.89 15.30 9.71
C PHE A 139 5.78 14.60 8.67
N MET A 140 5.49 14.76 7.37
CA MET A 140 6.36 14.26 6.31
C MET A 140 7.51 15.23 6.05
N ALA A 141 8.69 14.67 5.74
CA ALA A 141 9.88 15.49 5.48
C ALA A 141 9.77 16.29 4.17
N GLN A 142 9.20 15.67 3.13
CA GLN A 142 8.98 16.32 1.85
C GLN A 142 7.69 17.13 1.87
N GLN A 143 7.79 18.42 1.51
CA GLN A 143 6.64 19.32 1.40
C GLN A 143 6.12 19.31 -0.05
N LEU A 144 5.39 18.26 -0.41
CA LEU A 144 4.76 18.10 -1.72
C LEU A 144 3.53 19.00 -1.87
N GLU A 145 2.91 19.00 -3.05
CA GLU A 145 1.64 19.69 -3.28
C GLU A 145 0.53 19.16 -2.36
N ASN A 146 -0.45 20.00 -2.08
CA ASN A 146 -1.56 19.61 -1.21
C ASN A 146 -2.28 18.38 -1.75
N PRO A 147 -2.29 17.25 -1.01
CA PRO A 147 -2.84 16.00 -1.53
C PRO A 147 -4.34 16.06 -1.83
N PHE A 148 -5.12 16.88 -1.10
CA PHE A 148 -6.59 16.91 -1.25
C PHE A 148 -7.09 17.45 -2.61
N PRO A 149 -6.66 18.62 -3.10
CA PRO A 149 -7.06 19.08 -4.43
C PRO A 149 -6.42 18.24 -5.55
N VAL A 150 -5.18 17.79 -5.38
CA VAL A 150 -4.48 16.97 -6.39
C VAL A 150 -5.20 15.65 -6.61
N ILE A 151 -5.53 14.94 -5.52
CA ILE A 151 -6.21 13.65 -5.64
C ILE A 151 -7.62 13.78 -6.20
N LYS A 152 -8.35 14.86 -5.84
CA LYS A 152 -9.68 15.10 -6.38
C LYS A 152 -9.65 15.20 -7.91
N ALA A 153 -8.76 16.01 -8.45
CA ALA A 153 -8.59 16.17 -9.89
C ALA A 153 -8.17 14.85 -10.57
N ALA A 154 -7.25 14.11 -9.97
CA ALA A 154 -6.80 12.83 -10.50
C ALA A 154 -7.91 11.76 -10.52
N VAL A 155 -8.73 11.70 -9.47
CA VAL A 155 -9.89 10.79 -9.39
C VAL A 155 -10.95 11.18 -10.41
N GLU A 156 -11.28 12.47 -10.56
CA GLU A 156 -12.25 12.96 -11.55
C GLU A 156 -11.83 12.55 -12.97
N GLU A 157 -10.53 12.64 -13.30
CA GLU A 157 -10.01 12.23 -14.60
C GLU A 157 -10.05 10.71 -14.77
N MET A 158 -9.55 9.95 -13.79
CA MET A 158 -9.49 8.48 -13.84
C MET A 158 -10.88 7.85 -13.92
N ARG A 159 -11.89 8.45 -13.29
CA ARG A 159 -13.29 7.97 -13.35
C ARG A 159 -13.91 8.04 -14.75
N LYS A 160 -13.32 8.76 -15.68
CA LYS A 160 -13.75 8.73 -17.09
C LYS A 160 -13.39 7.40 -17.78
N GLU A 161 -12.39 6.68 -17.25
CA GLU A 161 -11.90 5.41 -17.77
C GLU A 161 -12.39 4.20 -17.00
N THR A 162 -12.51 4.32 -15.66
CA THR A 162 -12.90 3.20 -14.78
C THR A 162 -13.57 3.69 -13.50
N PRO A 163 -14.59 2.97 -12.99
CA PRO A 163 -15.13 3.21 -11.66
C PRO A 163 -14.28 2.58 -10.54
N ILE A 164 -13.38 1.63 -10.88
CA ILE A 164 -12.58 0.87 -9.91
C ILE A 164 -11.24 1.59 -9.71
N ILE A 165 -11.11 2.29 -8.57
CA ILE A 165 -9.91 3.07 -8.26
C ILE A 165 -9.39 2.69 -6.88
N PHE A 166 -8.12 2.31 -6.81
CA PHE A 166 -7.37 2.05 -5.58
C PHE A 166 -6.36 3.18 -5.33
N ILE A 167 -6.27 3.64 -4.09
CA ILE A 167 -5.30 4.65 -3.66
C ILE A 167 -4.42 4.09 -2.54
N ASP A 168 -3.10 4.09 -2.76
CA ASP A 168 -2.11 3.98 -1.69
C ASP A 168 -1.81 5.39 -1.17
N PHE A 169 -2.19 5.66 0.07
CA PHE A 169 -1.97 6.97 0.71
C PHE A 169 -0.82 6.88 1.72
N HIS A 170 0.37 7.17 1.24
CA HIS A 170 1.61 7.15 2.00
C HIS A 170 1.72 8.38 2.90
N ALA A 171 1.38 8.26 4.19
CA ALA A 171 1.28 9.40 5.10
C ALA A 171 1.56 8.99 6.56
N GLU A 172 2.15 9.92 7.34
CA GLU A 172 2.44 9.72 8.76
C GLU A 172 1.19 9.93 9.63
N ALA A 173 0.50 11.06 9.47
CA ALA A 173 -0.55 11.46 10.39
C ALA A 173 -1.86 10.69 10.19
N THR A 174 -2.31 9.98 11.22
CA THR A 174 -3.59 9.26 11.23
C THR A 174 -4.78 10.17 10.88
N SER A 175 -4.79 11.40 11.41
CA SER A 175 -5.88 12.35 11.12
C SER A 175 -5.94 12.76 9.64
N GLU A 176 -4.80 12.91 8.97
CA GLU A 176 -4.73 13.19 7.53
C GLU A 176 -5.24 12.00 6.72
N LYS A 177 -4.88 10.77 7.12
CA LYS A 177 -5.37 9.53 6.50
C LYS A 177 -6.89 9.38 6.63
N VAL A 178 -7.43 9.55 7.84
CA VAL A 178 -8.88 9.48 8.09
C VAL A 178 -9.64 10.56 7.31
N ALA A 179 -9.12 11.80 7.29
CA ALA A 179 -9.72 12.89 6.52
C ALA A 179 -9.76 12.59 5.02
N MET A 180 -8.71 11.95 4.47
CA MET A 180 -8.66 11.53 3.08
C MET A 180 -9.72 10.46 2.77
N GLY A 181 -9.91 9.50 3.67
CA GLY A 181 -10.97 8.50 3.55
C GLY A 181 -12.36 9.14 3.41
N TRP A 182 -12.69 10.08 4.30
CA TRP A 182 -13.95 10.81 4.22
C TRP A 182 -14.08 11.73 3.01
N HIS A 183 -12.97 12.34 2.60
CA HIS A 183 -12.93 13.23 1.43
C HIS A 183 -13.33 12.53 0.14
N LEU A 184 -12.94 11.25 -0.02
CA LEU A 184 -13.16 10.47 -1.24
C LEU A 184 -14.22 9.38 -1.09
N ASP A 185 -14.95 9.31 0.03
CA ASP A 185 -15.98 8.30 0.24
C ASP A 185 -17.04 8.31 -0.87
N GLY A 186 -17.19 7.15 -1.53
CA GLY A 186 -18.07 6.93 -2.68
C GLY A 186 -17.50 7.40 -4.03
N GLN A 187 -16.26 7.89 -4.06
CA GLN A 187 -15.62 8.34 -5.29
C GLN A 187 -14.57 7.33 -5.79
N VAL A 188 -14.06 6.47 -4.91
CA VAL A 188 -13.05 5.44 -5.18
C VAL A 188 -13.43 4.12 -4.53
N SER A 189 -12.84 3.01 -5.01
CA SER A 189 -13.10 1.68 -4.44
C SER A 189 -12.41 1.50 -3.10
N ALA A 190 -11.16 1.95 -2.98
CA ALA A 190 -10.39 1.78 -1.75
C ALA A 190 -9.33 2.86 -1.56
N ILE A 191 -9.08 3.19 -0.28
CA ILE A 191 -7.94 3.97 0.19
C ILE A 191 -7.30 3.19 1.32
N VAL A 192 -6.05 2.80 1.14
CA VAL A 192 -5.25 2.11 2.16
C VAL A 192 -4.01 2.93 2.45
N GLY A 193 -3.76 3.20 3.72
CA GLY A 193 -2.58 3.94 4.14
C GLY A 193 -1.34 3.06 4.24
N THR A 194 -0.17 3.71 4.14
CA THR A 194 1.18 3.14 4.31
C THR A 194 2.06 4.11 5.09
N HIS A 195 3.33 3.84 5.29
CA HIS A 195 4.38 4.63 5.94
C HIS A 195 4.68 4.25 7.39
N THR A 196 3.68 4.05 8.25
CA THR A 196 3.96 3.84 9.69
C THR A 196 4.48 2.44 9.99
N HIS A 197 4.36 1.51 9.06
CA HIS A 197 4.78 0.10 9.16
C HIS A 197 3.96 -0.74 10.16
N VAL A 198 3.02 -0.14 10.89
CA VAL A 198 2.19 -0.82 11.88
C VAL A 198 0.76 -0.96 11.35
N PRO A 199 0.26 -2.19 11.14
CA PRO A 199 -1.09 -2.37 10.63
C PRO A 199 -2.13 -1.91 11.65
N THR A 200 -3.06 -1.06 11.20
CA THR A 200 -4.18 -0.58 12.02
C THR A 200 -5.36 -1.53 11.96
N ALA A 201 -6.22 -1.46 12.98
CA ALA A 201 -7.41 -2.32 13.13
C ALA A 201 -8.71 -1.55 12.84
N ASP A 202 -8.66 -0.62 11.91
CA ASP A 202 -9.75 0.28 11.57
C ASP A 202 -10.31 0.04 10.15
N GLU A 203 -9.99 -1.11 9.56
CA GLU A 203 -10.49 -1.50 8.26
C GLU A 203 -12.02 -1.56 8.23
N ARG A 204 -12.60 -0.87 7.27
CA ARG A 204 -14.05 -0.84 7.08
C ARG A 204 -14.45 -0.34 5.69
N VAL A 205 -15.67 -0.63 5.28
CA VAL A 205 -16.30 0.05 4.16
C VAL A 205 -17.02 1.28 4.69
N LEU A 206 -16.69 2.44 4.13
CA LEU A 206 -17.32 3.72 4.48
C LEU A 206 -18.75 3.78 3.92
N PRO A 207 -19.62 4.68 4.45
CA PRO A 207 -21.05 4.69 4.14
C PRO A 207 -21.43 4.77 2.66
N LYS A 208 -20.57 5.38 1.81
CA LYS A 208 -20.83 5.48 0.36
C LYS A 208 -20.13 4.41 -0.47
N GLY A 209 -19.45 3.43 0.18
CA GLY A 209 -18.90 2.25 -0.48
C GLY A 209 -17.41 2.30 -0.79
N THR A 210 -16.63 3.18 -0.16
CA THR A 210 -15.16 3.16 -0.24
C THR A 210 -14.58 2.28 0.89
N ALA A 211 -13.76 1.30 0.56
CA ALA A 211 -12.97 0.55 1.54
C ALA A 211 -11.86 1.44 2.09
N TYR A 212 -11.64 1.41 3.41
CA TYR A 212 -10.67 2.24 4.09
C TYR A 212 -9.92 1.48 5.17
N GLN A 213 -8.60 1.71 5.25
CA GLN A 213 -7.73 1.32 6.36
C GLN A 213 -6.63 2.37 6.52
N SER A 214 -6.36 2.81 7.76
CA SER A 214 -5.36 3.85 8.04
C SER A 214 -3.94 3.42 7.71
N ASP A 215 -3.56 2.16 7.94
CA ASP A 215 -2.24 1.64 7.56
C ASP A 215 -2.29 0.13 7.34
N ALA A 216 -1.76 -0.32 6.22
CA ALA A 216 -1.65 -1.74 5.90
C ALA A 216 -0.57 -2.46 6.73
N GLY A 217 0.36 -1.70 7.29
CA GLY A 217 1.57 -2.22 7.93
C GLY A 217 2.66 -2.62 6.93
N MET A 218 3.79 -3.09 7.43
CA MET A 218 4.92 -3.50 6.59
C MET A 218 4.92 -5.00 6.26
N CYS A 219 5.63 -5.33 5.18
CA CYS A 219 6.11 -6.67 4.86
C CYS A 219 7.61 -6.74 5.21
N GLY A 220 7.94 -7.26 6.38
CA GLY A 220 9.31 -7.17 6.89
C GLY A 220 9.54 -7.97 8.16
N PRO A 221 10.77 -7.88 8.74
CA PRO A 221 11.16 -8.66 9.91
C PRO A 221 10.28 -8.33 11.13
N ILE A 222 9.86 -9.37 11.85
CA ILE A 222 8.97 -9.25 13.03
C ILE A 222 9.76 -8.67 14.20
N ASP A 223 10.93 -9.26 14.50
CA ASP A 223 11.79 -8.87 15.62
C ASP A 223 12.65 -7.68 15.20
N SER A 224 12.02 -6.51 15.16
CA SER A 224 12.61 -5.25 14.68
C SER A 224 11.86 -4.05 15.24
N VAL A 225 12.47 -2.88 15.15
CA VAL A 225 11.74 -1.62 15.37
C VAL A 225 11.30 -1.12 14.00
N ILE A 226 10.04 -1.41 13.64
CA ILE A 226 9.43 -1.08 12.34
C ILE A 226 10.31 -1.42 11.13
N GLY A 227 10.98 -2.60 11.18
CA GLY A 227 11.86 -3.09 10.11
C GLY A 227 13.34 -2.87 10.34
N SER A 228 13.72 -1.99 11.27
CA SER A 228 15.13 -1.69 11.62
C SER A 228 15.64 -2.57 12.75
N GLN A 229 16.97 -2.81 12.79
CA GLN A 229 17.65 -3.49 13.90
C GLN A 229 17.35 -2.81 15.23
N ILE A 230 17.12 -3.60 16.28
CA ILE A 230 16.65 -3.12 17.58
C ILE A 230 17.71 -2.26 18.28
N GLU A 231 18.95 -2.76 18.40
CA GLU A 231 19.99 -2.15 19.21
C GLU A 231 20.37 -0.72 18.74
N PRO A 232 20.62 -0.46 17.44
CA PRO A 232 20.93 0.90 16.99
C PRO A 232 19.77 1.89 17.18
N VAL A 233 18.53 1.41 17.10
CA VAL A 233 17.36 2.26 17.33
C VAL A 233 17.25 2.62 18.81
N LEU A 234 17.42 1.63 19.71
CA LEU A 234 17.44 1.88 21.16
C LEU A 234 18.59 2.82 21.57
N GLU A 235 19.80 2.62 21.02
CA GLU A 235 20.93 3.52 21.27
C GLU A 235 20.57 4.95 20.91
N ARG A 236 19.95 5.19 19.73
CA ARG A 236 19.52 6.52 19.33
C ARG A 236 18.50 7.12 20.29
N PHE A 237 17.50 6.35 20.73
CA PHE A 237 16.48 6.84 21.67
C PHE A 237 17.07 7.14 23.05
N HIS A 238 18.04 6.36 23.51
CA HIS A 238 18.70 6.61 24.81
C HIS A 238 19.67 7.77 24.77
N THR A 239 20.37 7.98 23.66
CA THR A 239 21.49 8.95 23.62
C THR A 239 21.21 10.18 22.77
N MET A 240 20.14 10.18 21.94
CA MET A 240 19.84 11.18 20.92
C MET A 240 20.96 11.39 19.89
N ARG A 241 21.94 10.48 19.83
CA ARG A 241 23.03 10.53 18.86
C ARG A 241 22.57 9.93 17.53
N PRO A 242 23.05 10.45 16.39
CA PRO A 242 22.83 9.80 15.08
C PRO A 242 23.36 8.38 15.08
N ALA A 243 22.54 7.43 14.62
CA ALA A 243 22.92 6.03 14.41
C ALA A 243 22.48 5.58 13.00
N ARG A 244 23.24 4.68 12.39
CA ARG A 244 22.82 4.05 11.16
C ARG A 244 21.98 2.82 11.49
N PHE A 245 20.78 2.77 10.92
CA PHE A 245 19.89 1.63 11.10
C PHE A 245 20.09 0.63 9.94
N GLY A 246 20.44 -0.61 10.29
CA GLY A 246 20.35 -1.74 9.40
C GLY A 246 18.93 -2.31 9.38
N VAL A 247 18.61 -3.10 8.38
CA VAL A 247 17.37 -3.88 8.35
C VAL A 247 17.45 -5.02 9.37
N GLY A 248 16.37 -5.26 10.10
CA GLY A 248 16.23 -6.42 10.99
C GLY A 248 16.30 -7.74 10.21
N SER A 249 16.37 -8.86 10.92
CA SER A 249 16.48 -10.21 10.35
C SER A 249 15.51 -11.18 11.04
N GLY A 250 15.45 -12.43 10.58
CA GLY A 250 14.63 -13.49 11.18
C GLY A 250 13.27 -13.63 10.52
N ALA A 251 12.27 -14.04 11.31
CA ALA A 251 10.90 -14.26 10.84
C ALA A 251 10.29 -13.00 10.24
N VAL A 252 9.53 -13.18 9.17
CA VAL A 252 8.92 -12.10 8.41
C VAL A 252 7.41 -12.12 8.58
N ARG A 253 6.83 -10.94 8.75
CA ARG A 253 5.38 -10.75 8.65
C ARG A 253 5.07 -10.06 7.33
N ILE A 254 4.08 -10.58 6.62
CA ILE A 254 3.52 -10.00 5.40
C ILE A 254 2.16 -9.44 5.78
N ASN A 255 2.01 -8.14 5.75
CA ASN A 255 0.77 -7.43 6.04
C ASN A 255 0.19 -6.80 4.78
N GLY A 256 -1.13 -6.63 4.78
CA GLY A 256 -1.84 -6.02 3.68
C GLY A 256 -3.34 -6.00 3.89
N ALA A 257 -4.06 -5.73 2.82
CA ALA A 257 -5.52 -5.75 2.77
C ALA A 257 -6.02 -6.47 1.51
N LEU A 258 -7.09 -7.25 1.67
CA LEU A 258 -7.87 -7.81 0.57
C LEU A 258 -9.16 -6.99 0.46
N ILE A 259 -9.40 -6.43 -0.71
CA ILE A 259 -10.57 -5.63 -1.01
C ILE A 259 -11.42 -6.38 -2.06
N THR A 260 -12.70 -6.57 -1.76
CA THR A 260 -13.67 -7.12 -2.71
C THR A 260 -14.51 -5.99 -3.27
N VAL A 261 -14.55 -5.86 -4.58
CA VAL A 261 -15.19 -4.75 -5.31
C VAL A 261 -16.24 -5.28 -6.27
N ASP A 262 -17.37 -4.61 -6.35
CA ASP A 262 -18.34 -4.79 -7.43
C ASP A 262 -17.81 -4.05 -8.68
N PRO A 263 -17.39 -4.75 -9.74
CA PRO A 263 -16.80 -4.11 -10.91
C PRO A 263 -17.75 -3.23 -11.70
N SER A 264 -19.05 -3.42 -11.55
CA SER A 264 -20.06 -2.62 -12.26
C SER A 264 -20.22 -1.21 -11.68
N THR A 265 -20.00 -1.07 -10.38
CA THR A 265 -20.17 0.19 -9.65
C THR A 265 -18.87 0.80 -9.15
N GLY A 266 -17.82 -0.01 -9.02
CA GLY A 266 -16.57 0.35 -8.36
C GLY A 266 -16.66 0.43 -6.84
N ARG A 267 -17.79 0.06 -6.22
CA ARG A 267 -17.96 0.08 -4.76
C ARG A 267 -17.31 -1.13 -4.12
N ALA A 268 -16.63 -0.91 -3.02
CA ALA A 268 -16.17 -2.00 -2.19
C ALA A 268 -17.34 -2.64 -1.42
N LEU A 269 -17.31 -3.97 -1.35
CA LEU A 269 -18.23 -4.78 -0.55
C LEU A 269 -17.59 -5.23 0.77
N SER A 270 -16.28 -5.45 0.77
CA SER A 270 -15.51 -5.77 1.98
C SER A 270 -14.07 -5.27 1.88
N ILE A 271 -13.45 -5.12 3.03
CA ILE A 271 -12.02 -5.01 3.23
C ILE A 271 -11.63 -5.88 4.41
N GLU A 272 -10.57 -6.65 4.26
CA GLU A 272 -10.08 -7.58 5.26
C GLU A 272 -8.57 -7.41 5.40
N ARG A 273 -8.07 -7.31 6.64
CA ARG A 273 -6.63 -7.32 6.89
C ARG A 273 -6.05 -8.69 6.56
N ILE A 274 -4.93 -8.67 5.85
CA ILE A 274 -4.14 -9.87 5.57
C ILE A 274 -2.90 -9.84 6.44
N THR A 275 -2.64 -10.93 7.14
CA THR A 275 -1.38 -11.16 7.85
C THR A 275 -0.94 -12.59 7.61
N ARG A 276 0.30 -12.76 7.15
CA ARG A 276 0.95 -14.07 7.00
C ARG A 276 2.34 -14.01 7.62
N HIS A 277 2.76 -15.12 8.20
CA HIS A 277 4.10 -15.27 8.73
C HIS A 277 4.90 -16.16 7.77
N TRP A 278 6.14 -15.79 7.53
CA TRP A 278 7.06 -16.54 6.71
C TRP A 278 8.42 -16.65 7.42
N HIS A 279 9.02 -17.81 7.30
CA HIS A 279 10.36 -18.12 7.82
C HIS A 279 11.21 -18.63 6.66
N ASP A 280 12.48 -18.20 6.61
CA ASP A 280 13.47 -18.65 5.60
C ASP A 280 13.86 -20.11 5.85
#